data_796da521f2a4424b88a0409c566e8399
#
_entry.id   796da521f2a4424b88a0409c566e8399
#
_cell.length_a   1.000
_cell.length_b   1.000
_cell.length_c   1.000
_cell.angle_alpha   90.00
_cell.angle_beta   90.00
_cell.angle_gamma   90.00
#
_symmetry.space_group_name_H-M   'P 1'
#
loop_
_entity.id
_entity.type
_entity.pdbx_description
1 polymer ?
#
loop_
_entity_poly.entity_id
_entity_poly.type
_entity_poly.pdbx_seq_one_letter_code
_entity_poly.pdbx_strand_id
1 'polypeptide(L)'
;MRGVETRIQEIRHRIFREVARMAYHTEWPVDKRIEELPYKIIPGEVGNFRNDVFLERAIVGERLRLAMGLPCRNASEHAPVSDNIEAADRAETYYTPPLINVIKFACNACKEKRVHVTDGCQGCLAHPCVEVCPKGAVTLDRTTGRSHIDEDKCIKCGKCATVCSYNAIIVQQRPCAAACGMDAISSDENGKADIDYDKCVSCGQCLVNCPFGAIADKSQIFQTIRAIQSGERMTDHFPDTSVDEHVAYGHHATGPADVFSDQIVSRIVRMPICEPNKFKIV
;
A
#
# COMPACT_ATOMS: atom_id res chain seq x y z
N MET A 1 1.83 -8.89 -7.62
CA MET A 1 2.99 -9.53 -6.97
C MET A 1 2.56 -10.67 -6.05
N ARG A 2 1.45 -11.34 -6.38
CA ARG A 2 0.92 -12.46 -5.59
C ARG A 2 1.87 -13.65 -5.67
N GLY A 3 2.17 -14.29 -4.54
CA GLY A 3 3.04 -15.47 -4.46
C GLY A 3 4.55 -15.22 -4.47
N VAL A 4 4.97 -13.96 -4.53
CA VAL A 4 6.40 -13.59 -4.43
C VAL A 4 6.60 -12.74 -3.19
N GLU A 5 7.46 -13.19 -2.30
CA GLU A 5 7.86 -12.41 -1.14
C GLU A 5 8.74 -11.22 -1.58
N THR A 6 8.32 -10.02 -1.21
CA THR A 6 8.98 -8.78 -1.65
C THR A 6 9.60 -8.06 -0.46
N ARG A 7 10.61 -7.20 -0.73
CA ARG A 7 11.21 -6.34 0.29
C ARG A 7 10.18 -5.46 1.02
N ILE A 8 9.11 -5.04 0.33
CA ILE A 8 8.04 -4.25 0.92
C ILE A 8 7.27 -5.07 1.95
N GLN A 9 7.02 -6.35 1.68
CA GLN A 9 6.39 -7.27 2.63
C GLN A 9 7.29 -7.52 3.83
N GLU A 10 8.59 -7.72 3.61
CA GLU A 10 9.58 -7.88 4.69
C GLU A 10 9.58 -6.67 5.63
N ILE A 11 9.63 -5.44 5.08
CA ILE A 11 9.57 -4.21 5.90
C ILE A 11 8.25 -4.15 6.66
N ARG A 12 7.14 -4.44 6.00
CA ARG A 12 5.82 -4.44 6.61
C ARG A 12 5.75 -5.42 7.79
N HIS A 13 6.27 -6.63 7.63
CA HIS A 13 6.35 -7.62 8.70
C HIS A 13 7.22 -7.13 9.87
N ARG A 14 8.37 -6.50 9.59
CA ARG A 14 9.22 -5.92 10.63
C ARG A 14 8.50 -4.81 11.39
N ILE A 15 7.79 -3.93 10.70
CA ILE A 15 7.02 -2.84 11.31
C ILE A 15 5.95 -3.41 12.23
N PHE A 16 5.12 -4.33 11.76
CA PHE A 16 4.06 -4.93 12.57
C PHE A 16 4.60 -5.69 13.78
N ARG A 17 5.74 -6.38 13.62
CA ARG A 17 6.42 -7.05 14.73
C ARG A 17 6.88 -6.07 15.82
N GLU A 18 7.49 -4.96 15.43
CA GLU A 18 7.97 -3.97 16.39
C GLU A 18 6.81 -3.22 17.07
N VAL A 19 5.74 -2.91 16.33
CA VAL A 19 4.52 -2.32 16.90
C VAL A 19 3.85 -3.28 17.88
N ALA A 20 3.76 -4.57 17.54
CA ALA A 20 3.22 -5.59 18.43
C ALA A 20 4.06 -5.75 19.70
N ARG A 21 5.39 -5.76 19.58
CA ARG A 21 6.29 -5.78 20.76
C ARG A 21 6.11 -4.55 21.64
N MET A 22 5.98 -3.38 21.03
CA MET A 22 5.77 -2.12 21.75
C MET A 22 4.41 -2.10 22.47
N ALA A 23 3.36 -2.66 21.86
CA ALA A 23 2.07 -2.81 22.49
C ALA A 23 2.11 -3.80 23.67
N TYR A 24 2.89 -4.87 23.53
CA TYR A 24 3.00 -5.93 24.56
C TYR A 24 3.75 -5.46 25.80
N HIS A 25 4.80 -4.67 25.65
CA HIS A 25 5.62 -4.14 26.74
C HIS A 25 5.08 -2.81 27.23
N THR A 26 4.12 -2.85 28.15
CA THR A 26 3.42 -1.65 28.67
C THR A 26 4.32 -0.70 29.44
N GLU A 27 5.45 -1.21 29.96
CA GLU A 27 6.47 -0.45 30.69
C GLU A 27 7.36 0.43 29.79
N TRP A 28 7.30 0.25 28.46
CA TRP A 28 8.15 1.02 27.55
C TRP A 28 7.54 2.39 27.25
N PRO A 29 8.35 3.46 27.21
CA PRO A 29 7.90 4.76 26.78
C PRO A 29 7.67 4.75 25.27
N VAL A 30 6.40 4.64 24.87
CA VAL A 30 5.97 4.44 23.47
C VAL A 30 6.42 5.59 22.57
N ASP A 31 6.35 6.82 23.09
CA ASP A 31 6.77 8.05 22.43
C ASP A 31 8.26 8.04 22.02
N LYS A 32 9.14 7.64 22.94
CA LYS A 32 10.57 7.53 22.65
C LYS A 32 10.87 6.34 21.74
N ARG A 33 10.19 5.24 21.98
CA ARG A 33 10.46 3.99 21.25
C ARG A 33 10.11 4.11 19.78
N ILE A 34 9.00 4.74 19.44
CA ILE A 34 8.59 4.91 18.04
C ILE A 34 9.58 5.76 17.23
N GLU A 35 10.25 6.73 17.88
CA GLU A 35 11.29 7.56 17.23
C GLU A 35 12.56 6.76 16.89
N GLU A 36 12.88 5.74 17.69
CA GLU A 36 14.06 4.89 17.49
C GLU A 36 13.82 3.81 16.40
N LEU A 37 12.58 3.36 16.25
CA LEU A 37 12.24 2.23 15.38
C LEU A 37 12.64 2.41 13.92
N PRO A 38 12.52 3.58 13.26
CA PRO A 38 12.99 3.77 11.89
C PRO A 38 14.49 3.44 11.74
N TYR A 39 15.31 3.77 12.73
CA TYR A 39 16.74 3.48 12.73
C TYR A 39 17.05 2.00 13.04
N LYS A 40 16.22 1.35 13.85
CA LYS A 40 16.32 -0.08 14.11
C LYS A 40 15.91 -0.94 12.91
N ILE A 41 14.87 -0.52 12.19
CA ILE A 41 14.34 -1.25 11.03
C ILE A 41 15.24 -1.04 9.81
N ILE A 42 15.75 0.20 9.61
CA ILE A 42 16.68 0.57 8.56
C ILE A 42 18.01 1.00 9.20
N PRO A 43 18.87 0.05 9.56
CA PRO A 43 20.18 0.34 10.14
C PRO A 43 21.19 0.79 9.08
N GLY A 44 22.28 1.41 9.53
CA GLY A 44 23.41 1.81 8.68
C GLY A 44 23.24 3.19 8.06
N GLU A 45 24.15 3.53 7.17
CA GLU A 45 24.25 4.87 6.57
C GLU A 45 23.80 4.89 5.10
N VAL A 46 23.68 3.71 4.49
CA VAL A 46 23.31 3.54 3.08
C VAL A 46 21.90 2.99 2.97
N GLY A 47 21.11 3.52 2.03
CA GLY A 47 19.78 3.03 1.73
C GLY A 47 19.79 1.59 1.20
N ASN A 48 18.82 0.78 1.64
CA ASN A 48 18.68 -0.63 1.23
C ASN A 48 17.67 -0.82 0.08
N PHE A 49 16.72 0.08 -0.04
CA PHE A 49 15.59 -0.01 -0.99
C PHE A 49 15.53 1.18 -1.93
N ARG A 50 16.12 2.30 -1.51
CA ARG A 50 16.18 3.56 -2.23
C ARG A 50 17.60 4.13 -2.11
N ASN A 51 17.86 5.18 -2.86
CA ASN A 51 19.16 5.83 -2.85
C ASN A 51 19.43 6.69 -1.60
N ASP A 52 18.40 6.90 -0.76
CA ASP A 52 18.46 7.77 0.40
C ASP A 52 17.92 7.06 1.64
N VAL A 53 18.81 6.85 2.62
CA VAL A 53 18.47 6.21 3.89
C VAL A 53 17.53 7.05 4.75
N PHE A 54 17.61 8.39 4.67
CA PHE A 54 16.72 9.26 5.43
C PHE A 54 15.29 9.18 4.89
N LEU A 55 15.14 9.11 3.57
CA LEU A 55 13.85 8.90 2.92
C LEU A 55 13.26 7.54 3.31
N GLU A 56 14.07 6.48 3.36
CA GLU A 56 13.63 5.15 3.79
C GLU A 56 13.11 5.18 5.25
N ARG A 57 13.84 5.82 6.15
CA ARG A 57 13.45 5.98 7.55
C ARG A 57 12.18 6.83 7.70
N ALA A 58 12.05 7.90 6.92
CA ALA A 58 10.84 8.70 6.90
C ALA A 58 9.61 7.87 6.47
N ILE A 59 9.75 7.05 5.43
CA ILE A 59 8.69 6.14 4.96
C ILE A 59 8.33 5.12 6.03
N VAL A 60 9.33 4.54 6.70
CA VAL A 60 9.11 3.60 7.82
C VAL A 60 8.40 4.30 8.98
N GLY A 61 8.76 5.56 9.29
CA GLY A 61 8.07 6.36 10.30
C GLY A 61 6.58 6.51 10.03
N GLU A 62 6.19 6.87 8.80
CA GLU A 62 4.77 6.96 8.44
C GLU A 62 4.06 5.59 8.51
N ARG A 63 4.74 4.53 8.11
CA ARG A 63 4.18 3.18 8.21
C ARG A 63 4.02 2.70 9.65
N LEU A 64 4.91 3.10 10.56
CA LEU A 64 4.79 2.84 12.00
C LEU A 64 3.55 3.54 12.57
N ARG A 65 3.33 4.82 12.21
CA ARG A 65 2.13 5.55 12.60
C ARG A 65 0.85 4.86 12.12
N LEU A 66 0.80 4.51 10.85
CA LEU A 66 -0.33 3.79 10.29
C LEU A 66 -0.54 2.41 10.95
N ALA A 67 0.55 1.69 11.27
CA ALA A 67 0.47 0.41 11.98
C ALA A 67 -0.07 0.56 13.42
N MET A 68 0.04 1.74 14.01
CA MET A 68 -0.54 2.10 15.31
C MET A 68 -1.95 2.73 15.19
N GLY A 69 -2.54 2.76 13.99
CA GLY A 69 -3.86 3.36 13.75
C GLY A 69 -3.85 4.89 13.62
N LEU A 70 -2.67 5.53 13.65
CA LEU A 70 -2.53 6.98 13.51
C LEU A 70 -2.56 7.40 12.02
N PRO A 71 -2.95 8.64 11.69
CA PRO A 71 -2.84 9.16 10.34
C PRO A 71 -1.38 9.44 9.97
N CYS A 72 -1.09 9.54 8.65
CA CYS A 72 0.17 10.11 8.18
C CYS A 72 0.30 11.56 8.64
N ARG A 73 1.55 11.99 8.89
CA ARG A 73 1.85 13.39 9.21
C ARG A 73 1.62 14.28 7.99
N ASN A 74 1.29 15.53 8.24
CA ASN A 74 1.25 16.52 7.18
C ASN A 74 2.68 16.86 6.72
N ALA A 75 2.94 16.78 5.42
CA ALA A 75 4.27 17.03 4.87
C ALA A 75 4.71 18.50 4.98
N SER A 76 3.77 19.44 5.19
CA SER A 76 4.04 20.88 5.35
C SER A 76 4.33 21.30 6.79
N GLU A 77 4.12 20.40 7.76
CA GLU A 77 4.27 20.69 9.18
C GLU A 77 5.39 19.86 9.79
N HIS A 78 6.21 20.51 10.62
CA HIS A 78 7.22 19.79 11.37
C HIS A 78 6.57 19.06 12.54
N ALA A 79 6.59 17.72 12.48
CA ALA A 79 6.07 16.88 13.55
C ALA A 79 6.96 15.65 13.75
N PRO A 80 7.21 15.20 14.99
CA PRO A 80 7.91 13.96 15.27
C PRO A 80 7.08 12.75 14.84
N VAL A 81 7.69 11.56 14.76
CA VAL A 81 6.95 10.31 14.47
C VAL A 81 5.95 10.01 15.57
N SER A 82 6.27 10.39 16.80
CA SER A 82 5.44 10.24 18.00
C SER A 82 4.29 11.25 18.14
N ASP A 83 4.14 12.16 17.18
CA ASP A 83 3.08 13.18 17.23
C ASP A 83 1.69 12.54 17.44
N ASN A 84 0.95 13.07 18.44
CA ASN A 84 -0.38 12.58 18.83
C ASN A 84 -0.45 11.06 19.12
N ILE A 85 0.63 10.49 19.68
CA ILE A 85 0.73 9.04 19.93
C ILE A 85 -0.27 8.55 20.98
N GLU A 86 -0.71 9.43 21.88
CA GLU A 86 -1.72 9.11 22.90
C GLU A 86 -3.07 8.74 22.26
N ALA A 87 -3.32 9.19 21.04
CA ALA A 87 -4.52 8.79 20.31
C ALA A 87 -4.51 7.30 19.92
N ALA A 88 -3.34 6.66 19.86
CA ALA A 88 -3.22 5.23 19.59
C ALA A 88 -3.64 4.36 20.79
N ASP A 89 -3.58 4.91 21.99
CA ASP A 89 -3.90 4.17 23.23
C ASP A 89 -5.37 4.35 23.68
N ARG A 90 -6.18 5.04 22.90
CA ARG A 90 -7.60 5.23 23.19
C ARG A 90 -8.40 4.05 22.69
N ALA A 91 -9.18 3.43 23.58
CA ALA A 91 -10.07 2.31 23.26
C ALA A 91 -11.13 2.66 22.19
N GLU A 92 -11.46 3.95 22.04
CA GLU A 92 -12.47 4.45 21.12
C GLU A 92 -11.98 4.64 19.69
N THR A 93 -10.69 4.45 19.43
CA THR A 93 -10.08 4.63 18.10
C THR A 93 -10.21 3.40 17.20
N TYR A 94 -11.18 2.53 17.46
CA TYR A 94 -11.48 1.42 16.59
C TYR A 94 -11.97 1.91 15.23
N TYR A 95 -11.36 1.39 14.17
CA TYR A 95 -11.81 1.59 12.82
C TYR A 95 -11.97 3.07 12.41
N THR A 96 -10.89 3.83 12.54
CA THR A 96 -10.88 5.23 12.09
C THR A 96 -10.47 5.31 10.61
N PRO A 97 -11.41 5.54 9.69
CA PRO A 97 -11.08 5.74 8.27
C PRO A 97 -10.18 6.99 8.08
N PRO A 98 -9.45 7.07 6.96
CA PRO A 98 -9.33 6.06 5.92
C PRO A 98 -8.36 4.93 6.28
N LEU A 99 -8.70 3.68 5.92
CA LEU A 99 -7.86 2.51 6.19
C LEU A 99 -6.69 2.38 5.23
N ILE A 100 -6.85 2.82 3.99
CA ILE A 100 -5.80 2.80 2.97
C ILE A 100 -5.31 4.22 2.75
N ASN A 101 -4.00 4.41 2.89
CA ASN A 101 -3.36 5.72 2.84
C ASN A 101 -2.22 5.75 1.82
N VAL A 102 -1.98 6.92 1.25
CA VAL A 102 -0.84 7.16 0.36
C VAL A 102 0.21 7.97 1.10
N ILE A 103 1.40 7.39 1.24
CA ILE A 103 2.58 8.11 1.69
C ILE A 103 3.11 8.89 0.50
N LYS A 104 2.75 10.16 0.40
CA LYS A 104 2.96 11.00 -0.80
C LYS A 104 4.43 11.07 -1.23
N PHE A 105 5.37 11.18 -0.29
CA PHE A 105 6.81 11.23 -0.61
C PHE A 105 7.42 9.86 -0.97
N ALA A 106 6.73 8.77 -0.68
CA ALA A 106 7.09 7.43 -1.16
C ALA A 106 6.57 7.13 -2.57
N CYS A 107 5.59 7.92 -3.06
CA CYS A 107 4.96 7.70 -4.35
C CYS A 107 5.89 8.14 -5.49
N ASN A 108 6.09 7.24 -6.48
CA ASN A 108 6.97 7.46 -7.62
C ASN A 108 6.31 8.28 -8.75
N ALA A 109 5.15 8.89 -8.53
CA ALA A 109 4.41 9.64 -9.55
C ALA A 109 4.28 8.87 -10.88
N CYS A 110 3.87 7.59 -10.81
CA CYS A 110 3.73 6.75 -11.99
C CYS A 110 2.78 7.41 -13.00
N LYS A 111 3.17 7.40 -14.26
CA LYS A 111 2.36 7.99 -15.33
C LYS A 111 0.98 7.35 -15.41
N GLU A 112 0.00 8.15 -15.74
CA GLU A 112 -1.34 7.67 -16.05
C GLU A 112 -1.35 6.79 -17.29
N LYS A 113 -2.52 6.20 -17.59
CA LYS A 113 -2.68 5.34 -18.75
C LYS A 113 -2.20 6.03 -20.02
N ARG A 114 -1.22 5.42 -20.68
CA ARG A 114 -0.71 5.84 -21.99
C ARG A 114 -0.45 4.64 -22.88
N VAL A 115 -0.49 4.88 -24.16
CA VAL A 115 -0.10 3.90 -25.18
C VAL A 115 1.15 4.45 -25.87
N HIS A 116 2.21 3.70 -25.94
CA HIS A 116 3.44 4.15 -26.59
C HIS A 116 4.14 3.02 -27.35
N VAL A 117 4.91 3.40 -28.33
CA VAL A 117 5.74 2.50 -29.14
C VAL A 117 7.09 2.34 -28.45
N THR A 118 7.54 1.10 -28.29
CA THR A 118 8.85 0.75 -27.76
C THR A 118 9.89 0.61 -28.86
N ASP A 119 11.17 0.47 -28.47
CA ASP A 119 12.26 0.20 -29.40
C ASP A 119 12.14 -1.14 -30.13
N GLY A 120 11.25 -2.01 -29.70
CA GLY A 120 10.89 -3.26 -30.40
C GLY A 120 10.15 -3.07 -31.72
N CYS A 121 9.77 -1.83 -32.10
CA CYS A 121 9.12 -1.57 -33.38
C CYS A 121 10.07 -1.82 -34.55
N GLN A 122 9.67 -2.73 -35.44
CA GLN A 122 10.46 -3.12 -36.61
C GLN A 122 10.14 -2.29 -37.87
N GLY A 123 9.23 -1.32 -37.81
CA GLY A 123 8.83 -0.56 -38.99
C GLY A 123 8.23 -1.47 -40.08
N CYS A 124 7.36 -2.40 -39.74
CA CYS A 124 6.80 -3.40 -40.65
C CYS A 124 6.04 -2.75 -41.82
N LEU A 125 6.07 -3.35 -42.99
CA LEU A 125 5.44 -2.78 -44.20
C LEU A 125 3.90 -2.66 -44.09
N ALA A 126 3.26 -3.59 -43.39
CA ALA A 126 1.80 -3.64 -43.28
C ALA A 126 1.20 -2.56 -42.37
N HIS A 127 1.99 -2.04 -41.41
CA HIS A 127 1.58 -1.01 -40.44
C HIS A 127 0.17 -1.16 -39.83
N PRO A 128 -0.23 -2.35 -39.36
CA PRO A 128 -1.62 -2.57 -38.90
C PRO A 128 -2.02 -1.64 -37.75
N CYS A 129 -1.05 -1.16 -36.98
CA CYS A 129 -1.28 -0.20 -35.90
C CYS A 129 -1.75 1.17 -36.38
N VAL A 130 -1.36 1.61 -37.58
CA VAL A 130 -1.81 2.83 -38.21
C VAL A 130 -3.26 2.65 -38.68
N GLU A 131 -3.53 1.56 -39.42
CA GLU A 131 -4.83 1.27 -40.01
C GLU A 131 -5.95 1.07 -38.97
N VAL A 132 -5.62 0.45 -37.83
CA VAL A 132 -6.61 0.16 -36.79
C VAL A 132 -6.93 1.39 -35.92
N CYS A 133 -6.15 2.47 -36.01
CA CYS A 133 -6.29 3.63 -35.13
C CYS A 133 -7.52 4.49 -35.51
N PRO A 134 -8.61 4.53 -34.71
CA PRO A 134 -9.84 5.26 -35.08
C PRO A 134 -9.67 6.79 -35.08
N LYS A 135 -8.58 7.29 -34.49
CA LYS A 135 -8.28 8.73 -34.41
C LYS A 135 -7.09 9.15 -35.26
N GLY A 136 -6.49 8.23 -36.01
CA GLY A 136 -5.29 8.53 -36.78
C GLY A 136 -4.13 9.05 -35.95
N ALA A 137 -4.07 8.62 -34.66
CA ALA A 137 -3.03 9.05 -33.72
C ALA A 137 -1.71 8.31 -33.94
N VAL A 138 -1.69 7.22 -34.68
CA VAL A 138 -0.47 6.46 -35.00
C VAL A 138 0.04 6.92 -36.36
N THR A 139 1.24 7.42 -36.40
CA THR A 139 1.92 7.89 -37.62
C THR A 139 3.26 7.16 -37.80
N LEU A 140 3.82 7.27 -38.98
CA LEU A 140 5.13 6.70 -39.30
C LEU A 140 6.16 7.81 -39.35
N ASP A 141 7.26 7.59 -38.62
CA ASP A 141 8.46 8.37 -38.84
C ASP A 141 9.15 7.89 -40.11
N ARG A 142 9.18 8.75 -41.12
CA ARG A 142 9.78 8.44 -42.43
C ARG A 142 11.27 8.24 -42.40
N THR A 143 11.94 8.73 -41.37
CA THR A 143 13.38 8.62 -41.23
C THR A 143 13.78 7.26 -40.65
N THR A 144 13.07 6.81 -39.62
CA THR A 144 13.36 5.55 -38.93
C THR A 144 12.48 4.38 -39.40
N GLY A 145 11.40 4.66 -40.14
CA GLY A 145 10.38 3.69 -40.51
C GLY A 145 9.49 3.21 -39.35
N ARG A 146 9.74 3.70 -38.14
CA ARG A 146 9.03 3.27 -36.92
C ARG A 146 7.72 4.02 -36.74
N SER A 147 6.78 3.36 -36.10
CA SER A 147 5.53 3.98 -35.71
C SER A 147 5.74 4.94 -34.53
N HIS A 148 5.01 6.06 -34.55
CA HIS A 148 4.94 7.03 -33.47
C HIS A 148 3.49 7.25 -33.08
N ILE A 149 3.21 7.50 -31.80
CA ILE A 149 1.85 7.79 -31.30
C ILE A 149 1.80 9.23 -30.82
N ASP A 150 0.92 10.01 -31.43
CA ASP A 150 0.57 11.36 -31.00
C ASP A 150 -0.29 11.26 -29.73
N GLU A 151 0.27 11.65 -28.58
CA GLU A 151 -0.39 11.53 -27.28
C GLU A 151 -1.63 12.42 -27.18
N ASP A 152 -1.68 13.56 -27.90
CA ASP A 152 -2.80 14.51 -27.86
C ASP A 152 -4.02 13.98 -28.62
N LYS A 153 -3.78 13.24 -29.70
CA LYS A 153 -4.84 12.60 -30.48
C LYS A 153 -5.26 11.24 -29.95
N CYS A 154 -4.38 10.62 -29.13
CA CYS A 154 -4.56 9.25 -28.67
C CYS A 154 -5.62 9.14 -27.57
N ILE A 155 -6.72 8.45 -27.85
CA ILE A 155 -7.77 8.14 -26.87
C ILE A 155 -7.42 6.96 -25.94
N LYS A 156 -6.20 6.46 -25.99
CA LYS A 156 -5.67 5.40 -25.13
C LYS A 156 -6.48 4.08 -25.15
N CYS A 157 -7.15 3.77 -26.28
CA CYS A 157 -8.00 2.58 -26.41
C CYS A 157 -7.22 1.26 -26.51
N GLY A 158 -5.93 1.28 -26.86
CA GLY A 158 -5.06 0.10 -26.94
C GLY A 158 -5.21 -0.77 -28.19
N LYS A 159 -6.10 -0.46 -29.14
CA LYS A 159 -6.31 -1.27 -30.35
C LYS A 159 -5.02 -1.49 -31.17
N CYS A 160 -4.16 -0.49 -31.26
CA CYS A 160 -2.88 -0.61 -31.94
C CYS A 160 -1.94 -1.63 -31.29
N ALA A 161 -2.03 -1.81 -29.96
CA ALA A 161 -1.24 -2.81 -29.26
C ALA A 161 -1.70 -4.24 -29.57
N THR A 162 -3.01 -4.47 -29.74
CA THR A 162 -3.55 -5.82 -30.00
C THR A 162 -3.23 -6.36 -31.40
N VAL A 163 -2.96 -5.47 -32.36
CA VAL A 163 -2.65 -5.86 -33.76
C VAL A 163 -1.14 -5.88 -34.06
N CYS A 164 -0.30 -5.48 -33.12
CA CYS A 164 1.13 -5.45 -33.32
C CYS A 164 1.74 -6.84 -33.18
N SER A 165 2.18 -7.45 -34.28
CA SER A 165 2.81 -8.80 -34.28
C SER A 165 4.11 -8.88 -33.48
N TYR A 166 4.77 -7.73 -33.27
CA TYR A 166 6.03 -7.66 -32.49
C TYR A 166 5.82 -7.28 -31.02
N ASN A 167 4.57 -7.05 -30.60
CA ASN A 167 4.23 -6.53 -29.25
C ASN A 167 5.03 -5.25 -28.89
N ALA A 168 5.37 -4.46 -29.90
CA ALA A 168 6.17 -3.25 -29.76
C ALA A 168 5.36 -2.05 -29.24
N ILE A 169 4.02 -2.16 -29.16
CA ILE A 169 3.14 -1.14 -28.62
C ILE A 169 2.62 -1.63 -27.28
N ILE A 170 2.88 -0.88 -26.23
CA ILE A 170 2.47 -1.23 -24.88
C ILE A 170 1.47 -0.22 -24.31
N VAL A 171 0.51 -0.74 -23.57
CA VAL A 171 -0.43 0.06 -22.77
C VAL A 171 0.13 0.09 -21.35
N GLN A 172 0.67 1.22 -20.96
CA GLN A 172 1.21 1.45 -19.64
C GLN A 172 0.19 2.20 -18.80
N GLN A 173 -0.02 1.77 -17.57
CA GLN A 173 -0.85 2.50 -16.63
C GLN A 173 -0.29 2.34 -15.21
N ARG A 174 -0.68 3.25 -14.34
CA ARG A 174 -0.29 3.24 -12.93
C ARG A 174 -0.80 1.94 -12.26
N PRO A 175 0.08 1.12 -11.65
CA PRO A 175 -0.32 -0.19 -11.13
C PRO A 175 -1.41 -0.14 -10.05
N CYS A 176 -1.39 0.87 -9.18
CA CYS A 176 -2.40 1.03 -8.14
C CYS A 176 -3.77 1.40 -8.71
N ALA A 177 -3.83 2.28 -9.73
CA ALA A 177 -5.09 2.63 -10.39
C ALA A 177 -5.60 1.46 -11.24
N ALA A 178 -4.69 0.75 -11.95
CA ALA A 178 -5.04 -0.44 -12.72
C ALA A 178 -5.67 -1.56 -11.89
N ALA A 179 -5.28 -1.65 -10.62
CA ALA A 179 -5.79 -2.63 -9.68
C ALA A 179 -7.06 -2.18 -8.94
N CYS A 180 -7.45 -0.91 -9.10
CA CYS A 180 -8.62 -0.36 -8.42
C CYS A 180 -9.89 -0.61 -9.23
N GLY A 181 -10.72 -1.57 -8.79
CA GLY A 181 -12.00 -1.85 -9.44
C GLY A 181 -13.07 -0.77 -9.25
N MET A 182 -12.81 0.22 -8.37
CA MET A 182 -13.73 1.32 -8.07
C MET A 182 -13.32 2.64 -8.74
N ASP A 183 -12.25 2.66 -9.54
CA ASP A 183 -11.67 3.86 -10.14
C ASP A 183 -11.45 5.02 -9.13
N ALA A 184 -11.10 4.65 -7.89
CA ALA A 184 -10.92 5.59 -6.80
C ALA A 184 -9.53 6.24 -6.75
N ILE A 185 -8.63 5.93 -7.70
CA ILE A 185 -7.24 6.43 -7.68
C ILE A 185 -6.96 7.28 -8.90
N SER A 186 -6.67 8.54 -8.64
CA SER A 186 -6.26 9.55 -9.60
C SER A 186 -4.83 10.05 -9.36
N SER A 187 -4.40 11.05 -10.12
CA SER A 187 -3.18 11.82 -9.86
C SER A 187 -3.53 13.14 -9.20
N ASP A 188 -2.74 13.53 -8.22
CA ASP A 188 -2.73 14.91 -7.74
C ASP A 188 -1.94 15.83 -8.71
N GLU A 189 -1.85 17.12 -8.37
CA GLU A 189 -1.13 18.14 -9.14
C GLU A 189 0.37 17.83 -9.36
N ASN A 190 0.96 17.03 -8.48
CA ASN A 190 2.35 16.58 -8.56
C ASN A 190 2.48 15.21 -9.25
N GLY A 191 1.42 14.70 -9.86
CA GLY A 191 1.38 13.39 -10.51
C GLY A 191 1.43 12.21 -9.53
N LYS A 192 1.32 12.42 -8.22
CA LYS A 192 1.31 11.35 -7.21
C LYS A 192 -0.08 10.76 -7.07
N ALA A 193 -0.15 9.53 -6.57
CA ALA A 193 -1.44 8.89 -6.35
C ALA A 193 -2.25 9.65 -5.30
N ASP A 194 -3.53 9.81 -5.61
CA ASP A 194 -4.54 10.36 -4.72
C ASP A 194 -5.75 9.43 -4.68
N ILE A 195 -6.35 9.26 -3.50
CA ILE A 195 -7.45 8.33 -3.28
C ILE A 195 -8.71 9.14 -3.01
N ASP A 196 -9.71 8.95 -3.86
CA ASP A 196 -11.07 9.41 -3.64
C ASP A 196 -11.73 8.48 -2.59
N TYR A 197 -11.80 8.94 -1.36
CA TYR A 197 -12.31 8.14 -0.25
C TYR A 197 -13.82 7.92 -0.29
N ASP A 198 -14.57 8.71 -1.06
CA ASP A 198 -16.00 8.50 -1.26
C ASP A 198 -16.26 7.26 -2.15
N LYS A 199 -15.30 6.93 -3.01
CA LYS A 199 -15.35 5.73 -3.87
C LYS A 199 -14.58 4.54 -3.30
N CYS A 200 -13.66 4.78 -2.37
CA CYS A 200 -12.75 3.77 -1.89
C CYS A 200 -13.46 2.81 -0.90
N VAL A 201 -13.52 1.53 -1.26
CA VAL A 201 -14.07 0.45 -0.42
C VAL A 201 -13.02 -0.24 0.45
N SER A 202 -11.84 0.34 0.59
CA SER A 202 -10.74 -0.16 1.44
C SER A 202 -10.29 -1.60 1.18
N CYS A 203 -10.47 -2.12 -0.04
CA CYS A 203 -10.16 -3.51 -0.41
C CYS A 203 -8.66 -3.85 -0.44
N GLY A 204 -7.76 -2.88 -0.40
CA GLY A 204 -6.30 -3.07 -0.37
C GLY A 204 -5.63 -3.50 -1.68
N GLN A 205 -6.36 -3.64 -2.80
CA GLN A 205 -5.76 -4.06 -4.07
C GLN A 205 -4.64 -3.12 -4.55
N CYS A 206 -4.81 -1.82 -4.35
CA CYS A 206 -3.81 -0.82 -4.69
C CYS A 206 -2.52 -0.98 -3.87
N LEU A 207 -2.62 -1.35 -2.59
CA LEU A 207 -1.48 -1.63 -1.71
C LEU A 207 -0.65 -2.81 -2.23
N VAL A 208 -1.32 -3.91 -2.60
CA VAL A 208 -0.65 -5.13 -3.08
C VAL A 208 0.05 -4.88 -4.42
N ASN A 209 -0.51 -4.02 -5.26
CA ASN A 209 0.00 -3.76 -6.61
C ASN A 209 0.95 -2.56 -6.69
N CYS A 210 1.18 -1.81 -5.60
CA CYS A 210 2.14 -0.71 -5.59
C CYS A 210 3.58 -1.22 -5.46
N PRO A 211 4.42 -1.16 -6.52
CA PRO A 211 5.79 -1.67 -6.46
C PRO A 211 6.73 -0.78 -5.64
N PHE A 212 6.32 0.44 -5.34
CA PHE A 212 7.11 1.40 -4.56
C PHE A 212 6.75 1.39 -3.07
N GLY A 213 5.74 0.61 -2.68
CA GLY A 213 5.28 0.57 -1.30
C GLY A 213 4.77 1.92 -0.78
N ALA A 214 4.30 2.79 -1.67
CA ALA A 214 3.78 4.11 -1.30
C ALA A 214 2.39 4.05 -0.67
N ILE A 215 1.65 2.97 -0.91
CA ILE A 215 0.33 2.75 -0.32
C ILE A 215 0.51 1.86 0.91
N ALA A 216 -0.09 2.27 1.99
CA ALA A 216 -0.04 1.58 3.27
C ALA A 216 -1.42 1.52 3.93
N ASP A 217 -1.63 0.49 4.70
CA ASP A 217 -2.85 0.26 5.46
C ASP A 217 -2.70 0.74 6.90
N LYS A 218 -3.77 1.27 7.44
CA LYS A 218 -3.93 1.48 8.88
C LYS A 218 -4.21 0.14 9.54
N SER A 219 -3.58 -0.12 10.68
CA SER A 219 -3.75 -1.35 11.46
C SER A 219 -4.20 -1.03 12.87
N GLN A 220 -4.84 -1.99 13.50
CA GLN A 220 -5.26 -1.94 14.91
C GLN A 220 -4.48 -2.93 15.78
N ILE A 221 -3.34 -3.39 15.31
CA ILE A 221 -2.52 -4.37 16.05
C ILE A 221 -2.16 -3.85 17.44
N PHE A 222 -1.82 -2.57 17.57
CA PHE A 222 -1.46 -1.96 18.82
C PHE A 222 -2.61 -2.00 19.83
N GLN A 223 -3.78 -1.52 19.43
CA GLN A 223 -5.00 -1.49 20.25
C GLN A 223 -5.46 -2.90 20.61
N THR A 224 -5.45 -3.82 19.65
CA THR A 224 -5.85 -5.22 19.86
C THR A 224 -4.99 -5.89 20.93
N ILE A 225 -3.66 -5.71 20.90
CA ILE A 225 -2.77 -6.32 21.88
C ILE A 225 -2.98 -5.67 23.26
N ARG A 226 -3.15 -4.35 23.33
CA ARG A 226 -3.44 -3.64 24.58
C ARG A 226 -4.76 -4.10 25.19
N ALA A 227 -5.82 -4.23 24.40
CA ALA A 227 -7.11 -4.71 24.86
C ALA A 227 -7.05 -6.17 25.38
N ILE A 228 -6.30 -7.04 24.70
CA ILE A 228 -6.09 -8.42 25.19
C ILE A 228 -5.38 -8.43 26.55
N GLN A 229 -4.41 -7.54 26.76
CA GLN A 229 -3.67 -7.46 28.01
C GLN A 229 -4.47 -6.85 29.17
N SER A 230 -5.33 -5.86 28.87
CA SER A 230 -6.20 -5.24 29.87
C SER A 230 -7.34 -6.17 30.31
N GLY A 231 -7.59 -7.26 29.59
CA GLY A 231 -8.70 -8.16 29.82
C GLY A 231 -10.06 -7.60 29.44
N GLU A 232 -10.08 -6.51 28.67
CA GLU A 232 -11.30 -5.94 28.13
C GLU A 232 -11.97 -6.90 27.15
N ARG A 233 -13.29 -6.97 27.20
CA ARG A 233 -14.04 -7.74 26.22
C ARG A 233 -14.00 -7.04 24.88
N MET A 234 -13.35 -7.65 23.91
CA MET A 234 -13.43 -7.21 22.54
C MET A 234 -14.72 -7.78 21.93
N THR A 235 -15.63 -6.91 21.56
CA THR A 235 -16.82 -7.29 20.77
C THR A 235 -16.53 -6.92 19.31
N ASP A 236 -16.50 -7.93 18.45
CA ASP A 236 -16.45 -7.70 17.01
C ASP A 236 -17.82 -7.18 16.57
N HIS A 237 -17.87 -5.89 16.28
CA HIS A 237 -19.03 -5.31 15.62
C HIS A 237 -18.86 -5.52 14.10
N PHE A 238 -19.51 -6.55 13.58
CA PHE A 238 -19.78 -6.65 12.15
C PHE A 238 -21.00 -5.78 11.85
N PRO A 239 -20.88 -4.72 11.05
CA PRO A 239 -22.07 -4.06 10.55
C PRO A 239 -22.75 -5.03 9.60
N ASP A 240 -23.93 -5.50 10.03
CA ASP A 240 -24.95 -6.10 9.20
C ASP A 240 -24.62 -7.42 8.49
N THR A 241 -24.50 -8.49 9.26
CA THR A 241 -24.95 -9.81 8.83
C THR A 241 -25.63 -10.47 10.02
N SER A 242 -26.89 -10.82 9.82
CA SER A 242 -27.74 -11.54 10.76
C SER A 242 -27.21 -12.95 11.04
N VAL A 243 -26.13 -13.02 11.82
CA VAL A 243 -25.66 -14.28 12.39
C VAL A 243 -25.24 -13.98 13.82
N ASP A 244 -26.11 -14.33 14.74
CA ASP A 244 -25.84 -14.42 16.17
C ASP A 244 -24.80 -15.54 16.41
N GLU A 245 -23.53 -15.23 16.38
CA GLU A 245 -22.52 -16.08 16.98
C GLU A 245 -21.54 -15.20 17.79
N HIS A 246 -21.81 -15.16 19.09
CA HIS A 246 -20.88 -14.66 20.09
C HIS A 246 -19.68 -15.60 20.19
N VAL A 247 -18.60 -15.33 19.49
CA VAL A 247 -17.31 -15.97 19.74
C VAL A 247 -16.57 -15.16 20.79
N ALA A 248 -16.79 -15.51 22.05
CA ALA A 248 -16.02 -15.00 23.17
C ALA A 248 -14.64 -15.69 23.18
N TYR A 249 -13.59 -14.99 22.78
CA TYR A 249 -12.21 -15.45 23.03
C TYR A 249 -11.80 -15.06 24.46
N GLY A 250 -12.20 -15.87 25.42
CA GLY A 250 -11.66 -15.85 26.76
C GLY A 250 -10.54 -16.88 26.87
N HIS A 251 -9.29 -16.50 26.69
CA HIS A 251 -8.17 -17.34 27.06
C HIS A 251 -7.39 -16.71 28.21
N HIS A 252 -7.50 -17.32 29.38
CA HIS A 252 -6.53 -17.18 30.46
C HIS A 252 -5.21 -17.77 29.98
N ALA A 253 -4.29 -16.92 29.52
CA ALA A 253 -2.94 -17.34 29.16
C ALA A 253 -2.06 -17.28 30.41
N THR A 254 -1.82 -18.45 31.01
CA THR A 254 -0.78 -18.65 32.04
C THR A 254 0.39 -19.35 31.38
N GLY A 255 1.33 -18.57 30.84
CA GLY A 255 2.57 -19.09 30.25
C GLY A 255 3.67 -18.03 30.22
N PRO A 256 4.96 -18.41 30.09
CA PRO A 256 6.03 -17.44 30.06
C PRO A 256 5.87 -16.48 28.88
N ALA A 257 5.98 -15.19 29.17
CA ALA A 257 5.67 -14.07 28.28
C ALA A 257 6.37 -14.11 26.89
N ASP A 258 7.55 -14.69 26.80
CA ASP A 258 8.38 -14.65 25.60
C ASP A 258 7.92 -15.60 24.49
N VAL A 259 7.32 -16.74 24.84
CA VAL A 259 6.83 -17.73 23.85
C VAL A 259 5.50 -17.29 23.25
N PHE A 260 4.70 -16.53 24.00
CA PHE A 260 3.38 -16.10 23.57
C PHE A 260 3.44 -14.93 22.56
N SER A 261 4.42 -14.02 22.73
CA SER A 261 4.58 -12.87 21.83
C SER A 261 4.91 -13.28 20.39
N ASP A 262 5.82 -14.24 20.20
CA ASP A 262 6.24 -14.65 18.85
C ASP A 262 5.18 -15.47 18.13
N GLN A 263 4.37 -16.25 18.84
CA GLN A 263 3.29 -17.03 18.23
C GLN A 263 2.08 -16.17 17.84
N ILE A 264 1.65 -15.23 18.69
CA ILE A 264 0.55 -14.31 18.37
C ILE A 264 0.99 -13.37 17.26
N VAL A 265 2.16 -12.77 17.34
CA VAL A 265 2.70 -11.88 16.31
C VAL A 265 2.86 -12.63 14.99
N SER A 266 3.33 -13.87 15.00
CA SER A 266 3.48 -14.67 13.77
C SER A 266 2.14 -15.06 13.15
N ARG A 267 1.07 -15.23 13.94
CA ARG A 267 -0.28 -15.49 13.42
C ARG A 267 -0.95 -14.24 12.88
N ILE A 268 -0.89 -13.13 13.61
CA ILE A 268 -1.46 -11.85 13.17
C ILE A 268 -0.75 -11.34 11.91
N VAL A 269 0.58 -11.48 11.83
CA VAL A 269 1.39 -11.03 10.70
C VAL A 269 1.30 -11.96 9.48
N ARG A 270 0.98 -13.24 9.68
CA ARG A 270 0.80 -14.22 8.59
C ARG A 270 -0.60 -14.24 7.98
N MET A 271 -1.56 -13.51 8.53
CA MET A 271 -2.89 -13.41 7.91
C MET A 271 -2.76 -12.82 6.50
N PRO A 272 -3.09 -13.56 5.45
CA PRO A 272 -3.01 -13.05 4.08
C PRO A 272 -4.10 -11.98 3.88
N ILE A 273 -3.69 -10.76 3.57
CA ILE A 273 -4.59 -9.63 3.26
C ILE A 273 -5.38 -9.85 1.97
N CYS A 274 -5.18 -10.97 1.29
CA CYS A 274 -5.70 -11.24 -0.04
C CYS A 274 -6.42 -12.55 -0.20
N GLU A 275 -7.57 -12.69 0.42
CA GLU A 275 -8.69 -13.39 -0.20
C GLU A 275 -9.89 -12.48 -0.15
N PRO A 276 -10.39 -11.98 -1.30
CA PRO A 276 -11.44 -10.95 -1.31
C PRO A 276 -12.79 -11.40 -0.75
N ASN A 277 -12.96 -12.66 -0.38
CA ASN A 277 -14.25 -13.21 0.03
C ASN A 277 -14.25 -14.01 1.34
N LYS A 278 -13.18 -14.04 2.15
CA LYS A 278 -13.18 -14.85 3.38
C LYS A 278 -12.67 -14.21 4.65
N PHE A 279 -12.06 -13.00 4.61
CA PHE A 279 -11.64 -12.34 5.86
C PHE A 279 -11.88 -10.84 5.75
N LYS A 280 -13.00 -10.39 6.29
CA LYS A 280 -13.06 -9.06 6.86
C LYS A 280 -12.28 -9.15 8.16
N ILE A 281 -11.09 -8.55 8.21
CA ILE A 281 -10.42 -8.31 9.47
C ILE A 281 -11.20 -7.20 10.13
N VAL A 282 -11.78 -7.56 11.20
CA VAL A 282 -12.35 -6.69 12.20
C VAL A 282 -11.21 -6.07 12.98
#